data_ea49e948421e03706e246dc13a80121d
#
_entry.id   ea49e948421e03706e246dc13a80121d
#
_cell.length_a   1.000
_cell.length_b   1.000
_cell.length_c   1.000
_cell.angle_alpha   90.00
_cell.angle_beta   90.00
_cell.angle_gamma   90.00
#
_symmetry.space_group_name_H-M   'P 1'
#
loop_
_entity.id
_entity.type
_entity.pdbx_description
1 polymer ?
#
loop_
_entity_poly.entity_id
_entity_poly.type
_entity_poly.pdbx_seq_one_letter_code
_entity_poly.pdbx_strand_id
1 'polypeptide(L)'
;DETVGAILVAIEMLMRQCDFTIQPGGDTETDRDAAEFIQQCMHDMQDTWTDTLSEILSFLTYGWSYHEIVYKFRRGKSKNLAASSRYDDGLIGWSRLPIRAQETLYRWEYVPGSDELSSMTQTPAPTFEQLTIPLEKALHFRTKSRKGNPEGRSILRNAYRSWYFKKRIQEIEGIGIERDLAGFPVLYAPESTDLWDSSSPEAAQTLANAEAIVSSIRRDAREGIVLPGGERGWKLELLSTGSRRQFDTNAIIERYDKRIATTVLADFVLLGQQSVGSFALASNKTKIFALAIGTYLDIICEVFNNQAIPRLMDLNNTHFAGMTDYPKMVHGDIEDADLDHIGEFIKSMVGIGALQPDDELEDYIRGIAGLPEKLTSEPYPVRQDTDDEAAALGREPDARD
;
A
#
# COMPACT_ATOMS: atom_id res chain seq x y z
N ASP A 1 1.24 4.97 12.87
CA ASP A 1 0.74 3.68 13.41
C ASP A 1 1.36 2.54 12.62
N GLU A 2 1.95 1.59 13.31
CA GLU A 2 2.72 0.48 12.73
C GLU A 2 1.86 -0.41 11.84
N THR A 3 0.67 -0.76 12.28
CA THR A 3 -0.28 -1.59 11.53
C THR A 3 -0.72 -0.91 10.23
N VAL A 4 -1.03 0.39 10.30
CA VAL A 4 -1.40 1.19 9.12
C VAL A 4 -0.23 1.27 8.14
N GLY A 5 0.99 1.53 8.65
CA GLY A 5 2.19 1.60 7.83
C GLY A 5 2.47 0.29 7.09
N ALA A 6 2.42 -0.84 7.81
CA ALA A 6 2.65 -2.17 7.24
C ALA A 6 1.64 -2.50 6.13
N ILE A 7 0.36 -2.17 6.33
CA ILE A 7 -0.70 -2.41 5.35
C ILE A 7 -0.49 -1.56 4.08
N LEU A 8 -0.17 -0.27 4.23
CA LEU A 8 0.08 0.60 3.08
C LEU A 8 1.28 0.16 2.27
N VAL A 9 2.37 -0.23 2.94
CA VAL A 9 3.57 -0.78 2.28
C VAL A 9 3.23 -2.08 1.54
N ALA A 10 2.45 -2.99 2.14
CA ALA A 10 2.05 -4.23 1.49
C ALA A 10 1.19 -3.97 0.23
N ILE A 11 0.24 -3.05 0.31
CA ILE A 11 -0.58 -2.64 -0.85
C ILE A 11 0.32 -2.06 -1.95
N GLU A 12 1.20 -1.12 -1.60
CA GLU A 12 2.12 -0.50 -2.56
C GLU A 12 3.02 -1.54 -3.24
N MET A 13 3.61 -2.46 -2.47
CA MET A 13 4.47 -3.52 -3.01
C MET A 13 3.72 -4.40 -4.02
N LEU A 14 2.50 -4.84 -3.69
CA LEU A 14 1.69 -5.67 -4.57
C LEU A 14 1.31 -4.92 -5.85
N MET A 15 0.89 -3.67 -5.75
CA MET A 15 0.52 -2.87 -6.92
C MET A 15 1.72 -2.54 -7.82
N ARG A 16 2.91 -2.38 -7.25
CA ARG A 16 4.15 -2.14 -8.00
C ARG A 16 4.69 -3.39 -8.71
N GLN A 17 4.27 -4.58 -8.30
CA GLN A 17 4.62 -5.84 -8.97
C GLN A 17 3.76 -6.11 -10.20
N CYS A 18 2.62 -5.43 -10.33
CA CYS A 18 1.77 -5.60 -11.49
C CYS A 18 2.40 -4.97 -12.74
N ASP A 19 2.41 -5.73 -13.81
CA ASP A 19 2.84 -5.24 -15.12
C ASP A 19 1.74 -4.37 -15.74
N PHE A 20 2.14 -3.24 -16.30
CA PHE A 20 1.27 -2.38 -17.09
C PHE A 20 1.68 -2.48 -18.55
N THR A 21 0.76 -2.92 -19.39
CA THR A 21 0.96 -3.11 -20.82
C THR A 21 0.00 -2.25 -21.62
N ILE A 22 0.40 -1.92 -22.84
CA ILE A 22 -0.43 -1.13 -23.76
C ILE A 22 -0.95 -2.04 -24.86
N GLN A 23 -2.25 -2.18 -24.93
CA GLN A 23 -2.93 -2.93 -25.98
C GLN A 23 -3.27 -2.01 -27.15
N PRO A 24 -3.09 -2.45 -28.41
CA PRO A 24 -3.52 -1.71 -29.59
C PRO A 24 -5.03 -1.42 -29.59
N GLY A 25 -5.43 -0.28 -30.14
CA GLY A 25 -6.84 0.08 -30.28
C GLY A 25 -7.56 -0.65 -31.43
N GLY A 26 -6.81 -1.32 -32.30
CA GLY A 26 -7.30 -2.09 -33.44
C GLY A 26 -6.25 -3.05 -33.98
N ASP A 27 -6.51 -3.63 -35.15
CA ASP A 27 -5.67 -4.69 -35.72
C ASP A 27 -4.68 -4.20 -36.79
N THR A 28 -4.70 -2.90 -37.11
CA THR A 28 -3.81 -2.33 -38.13
C THR A 28 -2.37 -2.21 -37.63
N GLU A 29 -1.42 -2.09 -38.58
CA GLU A 29 -0.02 -1.85 -38.24
C GLU A 29 0.13 -0.50 -37.48
N THR A 30 -0.60 0.53 -37.89
CA THR A 30 -0.61 1.83 -37.21
C THR A 30 -1.12 1.73 -35.75
N ASP A 31 -2.10 0.86 -35.48
CA ASP A 31 -2.61 0.65 -34.12
C ASP A 31 -1.54 -0.01 -33.22
N ARG A 32 -0.76 -0.96 -33.77
CA ARG A 32 0.36 -1.60 -33.07
C ARG A 32 1.50 -0.62 -32.81
N ASP A 33 1.87 0.17 -33.82
CA ASP A 33 2.90 1.22 -33.70
C ASP A 33 2.49 2.25 -32.63
N ALA A 34 1.21 2.62 -32.58
CA ALA A 34 0.68 3.54 -31.58
C ALA A 34 0.77 2.96 -30.15
N ALA A 35 0.49 1.68 -30.00
CA ALA A 35 0.61 1.00 -28.69
C ALA A 35 2.07 0.92 -28.25
N GLU A 36 2.97 0.52 -29.15
CA GLU A 36 4.40 0.47 -28.88
C GLU A 36 4.94 1.86 -28.51
N PHE A 37 4.53 2.90 -29.24
CA PHE A 37 4.90 4.27 -28.94
C PHE A 37 4.53 4.70 -27.52
N ILE A 38 3.30 4.42 -27.08
CA ILE A 38 2.86 4.73 -25.70
C ILE A 38 3.69 3.93 -24.68
N GLN A 39 3.92 2.64 -24.92
CA GLN A 39 4.75 1.80 -24.06
C GLN A 39 6.17 2.36 -23.93
N GLN A 40 6.75 2.78 -25.05
CA GLN A 40 8.05 3.45 -25.08
C GLN A 40 8.04 4.76 -24.27
N CYS A 41 6.98 5.59 -24.40
CA CYS A 41 6.86 6.85 -23.67
C CYS A 41 6.80 6.65 -22.14
N MET A 42 6.17 5.58 -21.67
CA MET A 42 6.17 5.22 -20.23
C MET A 42 7.59 4.97 -19.70
N HIS A 43 8.44 4.32 -20.50
CA HIS A 43 9.81 3.95 -20.09
C HIS A 43 10.87 4.98 -20.48
N ASP A 44 10.51 6.02 -21.24
CA ASP A 44 11.39 7.11 -21.66
C ASP A 44 11.26 8.36 -20.78
N MET A 45 10.47 8.31 -19.72
CA MET A 45 10.35 9.41 -18.75
C MET A 45 11.66 9.62 -17.98
N GLN A 46 11.81 10.81 -17.40
CA GLN A 46 12.92 11.15 -16.52
C GLN A 46 12.88 10.30 -15.25
N ASP A 47 11.69 10.18 -14.65
CA ASP A 47 11.44 9.36 -13.48
C ASP A 47 11.02 7.96 -13.95
N THR A 48 11.33 6.92 -13.18
CA THR A 48 10.92 5.56 -13.55
C THR A 48 9.39 5.42 -13.46
N TRP A 49 8.83 4.49 -14.24
CA TRP A 49 7.41 4.15 -14.13
C TRP A 49 7.05 3.74 -12.70
N THR A 50 7.91 2.96 -12.06
CA THR A 50 7.73 2.48 -10.70
C THR A 50 7.70 3.62 -9.68
N ASP A 51 8.57 4.63 -9.83
CA ASP A 51 8.57 5.81 -8.95
C ASP A 51 7.30 6.66 -9.17
N THR A 52 6.93 6.86 -10.44
CA THR A 52 5.70 7.55 -10.81
C THR A 52 4.47 6.84 -10.23
N LEU A 53 4.44 5.50 -10.28
CA LEU A 53 3.37 4.69 -9.71
C LEU A 53 3.29 4.86 -8.19
N SER A 54 4.44 4.86 -7.48
CA SER A 54 4.47 5.09 -6.02
C SER A 54 3.86 6.46 -5.65
N GLU A 55 4.16 7.50 -6.42
CA GLU A 55 3.55 8.83 -6.21
C GLU A 55 2.04 8.82 -6.51
N ILE A 56 1.61 8.14 -7.58
CA ILE A 56 0.20 7.97 -7.91
C ILE A 56 -0.53 7.30 -6.76
N LEU A 57 0.03 6.23 -6.17
CA LEU A 57 -0.58 5.44 -5.10
C LEU A 57 -0.86 6.25 -3.82
N SER A 58 -0.30 7.45 -3.67
CA SER A 58 -0.68 8.37 -2.60
C SER A 58 -2.18 8.68 -2.58
N PHE A 59 -2.90 8.48 -3.74
CA PHE A 59 -4.35 8.65 -3.78
C PHE A 59 -5.10 7.70 -2.85
N LEU A 60 -4.53 6.57 -2.47
CA LEU A 60 -5.12 5.64 -1.51
C LEU A 60 -5.16 6.26 -0.10
N THR A 61 -4.07 6.90 0.30
CA THR A 61 -3.93 7.53 1.62
C THR A 61 -4.73 8.83 1.72
N TYR A 62 -4.64 9.70 0.72
CA TYR A 62 -5.29 11.02 0.73
C TYR A 62 -6.70 11.01 0.15
N GLY A 63 -7.03 9.98 -0.65
CA GLY A 63 -8.27 9.90 -1.41
C GLY A 63 -8.10 10.36 -2.86
N TRP A 64 -7.08 11.15 -3.15
CA TRP A 64 -6.76 11.69 -4.47
C TRP A 64 -5.25 11.93 -4.63
N SER A 65 -4.80 11.94 -5.89
CA SER A 65 -3.50 12.49 -6.28
C SER A 65 -3.64 13.25 -7.60
N TYR A 66 -2.81 14.27 -7.79
CA TYR A 66 -2.87 15.17 -8.93
C TYR A 66 -1.48 15.31 -9.55
N HIS A 67 -1.34 14.93 -10.81
CA HIS A 67 -0.06 14.88 -11.50
C HIS A 67 -0.08 15.80 -12.70
N GLU A 68 0.84 16.74 -12.79
CA GLU A 68 0.97 17.56 -13.97
C GLU A 68 1.64 16.78 -15.10
N ILE A 69 1.14 16.90 -16.34
CA ILE A 69 1.76 16.25 -17.48
C ILE A 69 2.79 17.19 -18.07
N VAL A 70 4.05 16.78 -18.06
CA VAL A 70 5.15 17.51 -18.71
C VAL A 70 5.60 16.75 -19.94
N TYR A 71 5.52 17.38 -21.10
CA TYR A 71 5.92 16.80 -22.37
C TYR A 71 7.36 17.14 -22.75
N LYS A 72 7.98 16.32 -23.63
CA LYS A 72 9.25 16.58 -24.29
C LYS A 72 9.19 16.17 -25.76
N PHE A 73 10.05 16.76 -26.60
CA PHE A 73 10.31 16.22 -27.91
C PHE A 73 11.33 15.08 -27.83
N ARG A 74 11.08 13.97 -28.49
CA ARG A 74 11.97 12.82 -28.60
C ARG A 74 13.04 13.13 -29.65
N ARG A 75 14.14 13.81 -29.25
CA ARG A 75 15.24 14.26 -30.09
C ARG A 75 16.59 13.74 -29.60
N GLY A 76 16.64 12.47 -29.22
CA GLY A 76 17.87 11.85 -28.75
C GLY A 76 18.33 12.33 -27.36
N LYS A 77 19.57 11.98 -27.02
CA LYS A 77 20.18 12.32 -25.74
C LYS A 77 20.49 13.82 -25.63
N SER A 78 20.12 14.43 -24.51
CA SER A 78 20.36 15.83 -24.19
C SER A 78 21.08 15.98 -22.84
N LYS A 79 21.84 17.08 -22.70
CA LYS A 79 22.42 17.46 -21.39
C LYS A 79 21.33 17.85 -20.36
N ASN A 80 20.21 18.36 -20.84
CA ASN A 80 19.03 18.58 -20.02
C ASN A 80 18.26 17.28 -19.91
N LEU A 81 18.26 16.67 -18.72
CA LEU A 81 17.58 15.39 -18.46
C LEU A 81 16.09 15.44 -18.80
N ALA A 82 15.42 16.55 -18.53
CA ALA A 82 14.00 16.71 -18.82
C ALA A 82 13.67 16.69 -20.32
N ALA A 83 14.63 16.97 -21.19
CA ALA A 83 14.52 16.94 -22.66
C ALA A 83 15.25 15.74 -23.29
N SER A 84 15.91 14.91 -22.48
CA SER A 84 16.64 13.74 -22.98
C SER A 84 15.69 12.61 -23.32
N SER A 85 15.91 11.94 -24.46
CA SER A 85 15.14 10.78 -24.90
C SER A 85 16.07 9.68 -25.39
N ARG A 86 15.62 8.43 -25.29
CA ARG A 86 16.27 7.28 -25.92
C ARG A 86 16.02 7.22 -27.43
N TYR A 87 14.99 7.93 -27.90
CA TYR A 87 14.48 7.94 -29.27
C TYR A 87 14.77 9.27 -29.95
N ASP A 88 14.91 9.26 -31.26
CA ASP A 88 15.18 10.45 -32.11
C ASP A 88 14.23 10.44 -33.31
N ASP A 89 12.92 10.39 -33.04
CA ASP A 89 11.85 10.36 -34.04
C ASP A 89 11.12 11.70 -34.18
N GLY A 90 11.45 12.67 -33.33
CA GLY A 90 10.87 14.01 -33.34
C GLY A 90 9.43 14.07 -32.77
N LEU A 91 8.89 12.95 -32.34
CA LEU A 91 7.57 12.88 -31.73
C LEU A 91 7.56 13.51 -30.32
N ILE A 92 6.36 13.82 -29.85
CA ILE A 92 6.15 14.34 -28.49
C ILE A 92 5.89 13.16 -27.56
N GLY A 93 6.70 13.03 -26.50
CA GLY A 93 6.54 12.02 -25.44
C GLY A 93 6.37 12.67 -24.07
N TRP A 94 6.09 11.85 -23.05
CA TRP A 94 6.10 12.31 -21.66
C TRP A 94 7.53 12.51 -21.19
N SER A 95 7.80 13.69 -20.58
CA SER A 95 9.06 13.96 -19.90
C SER A 95 8.99 13.44 -18.47
N ARG A 96 7.91 13.76 -17.76
CA ARG A 96 7.63 13.32 -16.38
C ARG A 96 6.18 13.61 -16.02
N LEU A 97 5.70 12.97 -14.94
CA LEU A 97 4.36 13.15 -14.37
C LEU A 97 4.46 13.54 -12.89
N PRO A 98 5.05 14.70 -12.54
CA PRO A 98 5.31 15.07 -11.16
C PRO A 98 4.02 15.24 -10.37
N ILE A 99 3.99 14.70 -9.15
CA ILE A 99 2.89 14.90 -8.23
C ILE A 99 2.82 16.35 -7.78
N ARG A 100 1.63 16.85 -7.61
CA ARG A 100 1.33 18.10 -6.92
C ARG A 100 0.87 17.76 -5.51
N ALA A 101 1.76 17.97 -4.54
CA ALA A 101 1.58 17.53 -3.17
C ALA A 101 0.22 17.98 -2.60
N GLN A 102 -0.49 17.06 -1.98
CA GLN A 102 -1.84 17.29 -1.45
C GLN A 102 -1.86 18.40 -0.39
N GLU A 103 -0.79 18.50 0.39
CA GLU A 103 -0.63 19.51 1.45
C GLU A 103 -0.54 20.93 0.91
N THR A 104 -0.23 21.09 -0.37
CA THR A 104 -0.13 22.41 -1.02
C THR A 104 -1.45 22.87 -1.63
N LEU A 105 -2.49 22.04 -1.59
CA LEU A 105 -3.81 22.39 -2.11
C LEU A 105 -4.34 23.66 -1.41
N TYR A 106 -4.62 24.68 -2.20
CA TYR A 106 -5.29 25.89 -1.74
C TYR A 106 -6.81 25.80 -1.98
N ARG A 107 -7.22 25.49 -3.24
CA ARG A 107 -8.63 25.29 -3.61
C ARG A 107 -8.78 24.58 -4.95
N TRP A 108 -9.98 24.04 -5.14
CA TRP A 108 -10.46 23.52 -6.41
C TRP A 108 -11.26 24.59 -7.14
N GLU A 109 -11.04 24.72 -8.44
CA GLU A 109 -11.75 25.63 -9.32
C GLU A 109 -12.74 24.86 -10.17
N TYR A 110 -13.89 25.45 -10.42
CA TYR A 110 -14.95 24.85 -11.23
C TYR A 110 -15.27 25.73 -12.43
N VAL A 111 -15.83 25.12 -13.47
CA VAL A 111 -16.32 25.87 -14.64
C VAL A 111 -17.44 26.79 -14.19
N PRO A 112 -17.41 28.09 -14.51
CA PRO A 112 -18.47 29.03 -14.11
C PRO A 112 -19.88 28.55 -14.49
N GLY A 113 -20.76 28.40 -13.52
CA GLY A 113 -22.13 27.93 -13.70
C GLY A 113 -22.31 26.41 -13.82
N SER A 114 -21.27 25.64 -13.58
CA SER A 114 -21.26 24.17 -13.60
C SER A 114 -20.62 23.62 -12.32
N ASP A 115 -20.89 22.36 -12.00
CA ASP A 115 -20.20 21.57 -10.97
C ASP A 115 -18.98 20.79 -11.56
N GLU A 116 -18.61 21.09 -12.80
CA GLU A 116 -17.46 20.48 -13.48
C GLU A 116 -16.15 21.09 -12.99
N LEU A 117 -15.20 20.23 -12.61
CA LEU A 117 -13.87 20.62 -12.15
C LEU A 117 -13.05 21.16 -13.31
N SER A 118 -12.48 22.36 -13.16
CA SER A 118 -11.62 22.99 -14.19
C SER A 118 -10.15 22.97 -13.86
N SER A 119 -9.76 23.20 -12.59
CA SER A 119 -8.36 23.26 -12.20
C SER A 119 -8.15 23.08 -10.71
N MET A 120 -6.89 22.87 -10.34
CA MET A 120 -6.39 22.87 -8.97
C MET A 120 -5.49 24.08 -8.76
N THR A 121 -5.74 24.88 -7.72
CA THR A 121 -4.83 25.95 -7.27
C THR A 121 -4.08 25.49 -6.03
N GLN A 122 -2.76 25.57 -6.07
CA GLN A 122 -1.86 25.19 -4.98
C GLN A 122 -0.98 26.36 -4.54
N THR A 123 -0.39 26.24 -3.33
CA THR A 123 0.59 27.18 -2.76
C THR A 123 1.86 26.42 -2.38
N PRO A 124 2.72 26.06 -3.36
CA PRO A 124 3.90 25.24 -3.09
C PRO A 124 5.02 26.02 -2.43
N ALA A 125 5.80 25.38 -1.56
CA ALA A 125 7.07 25.91 -1.08
C ALA A 125 8.07 26.00 -2.26
N PRO A 126 9.09 26.88 -2.22
CA PRO A 126 9.41 27.82 -1.14
C PRO A 126 8.71 29.18 -1.27
N THR A 127 8.11 29.50 -2.41
CA THR A 127 7.56 30.83 -2.69
C THR A 127 6.19 31.05 -2.08
N PHE A 128 5.40 29.97 -1.89
CA PHE A 128 4.01 30.00 -1.45
C PHE A 128 3.11 30.87 -2.34
N GLU A 129 3.52 31.12 -3.56
CA GLU A 129 2.70 31.79 -4.57
C GLU A 129 1.61 30.85 -5.08
N GLN A 130 0.45 31.42 -5.40
CA GLN A 130 -0.65 30.63 -5.97
C GLN A 130 -0.33 30.21 -7.40
N LEU A 131 -0.35 28.92 -7.63
CA LEU A 131 -0.18 28.32 -8.96
C LEU A 131 -1.42 27.51 -9.30
N THR A 132 -2.07 27.88 -10.40
CA THR A 132 -3.25 27.17 -10.90
C THR A 132 -2.86 26.22 -12.04
N ILE A 133 -3.22 24.94 -11.89
CA ILE A 133 -2.93 23.89 -12.87
C ILE A 133 -4.26 23.39 -13.45
N PRO A 134 -4.54 23.64 -14.73
CA PRO A 134 -5.75 23.18 -15.40
C PRO A 134 -5.81 21.65 -15.44
N LEU A 135 -7.03 21.10 -15.34
CA LEU A 135 -7.26 19.65 -15.44
C LEU A 135 -6.82 19.08 -16.80
N GLU A 136 -6.86 19.89 -17.87
CA GLU A 136 -6.38 19.51 -19.19
C GLU A 136 -4.88 19.21 -19.23
N LYS A 137 -4.11 19.77 -18.30
CA LYS A 137 -2.66 19.56 -18.17
C LYS A 137 -2.29 18.59 -17.06
N ALA A 138 -3.26 17.88 -16.49
CA ALA A 138 -3.02 17.04 -15.35
C ALA A 138 -3.79 15.72 -15.43
N LEU A 139 -3.32 14.75 -14.64
CA LEU A 139 -3.99 13.48 -14.36
C LEU A 139 -4.52 13.55 -12.93
N HIS A 140 -5.79 13.27 -12.76
CA HIS A 140 -6.45 13.33 -11.46
C HIS A 140 -6.96 11.94 -11.05
N PHE A 141 -6.26 11.29 -10.13
CA PHE A 141 -6.62 9.99 -9.60
C PHE A 141 -7.46 10.16 -8.33
N ARG A 142 -8.53 9.36 -8.20
CA ARG A 142 -9.44 9.41 -7.04
C ARG A 142 -9.93 8.01 -6.70
N THR A 143 -9.92 7.67 -5.41
CA THR A 143 -10.42 6.37 -4.93
C THR A 143 -11.91 6.18 -5.19
N LYS A 144 -12.72 7.21 -5.00
CA LYS A 144 -14.18 7.21 -5.24
C LYS A 144 -14.66 8.61 -5.58
N SER A 145 -15.40 8.74 -6.67
CA SER A 145 -16.11 9.97 -6.99
C SER A 145 -17.55 9.89 -6.42
N ARG A 146 -17.83 10.68 -5.39
CA ARG A 146 -19.17 10.83 -4.84
C ARG A 146 -19.53 12.30 -4.80
N LYS A 147 -20.71 12.65 -5.33
CA LYS A 147 -21.25 14.03 -5.30
C LYS A 147 -20.30 15.07 -5.92
N GLY A 148 -19.56 14.71 -6.98
CA GLY A 148 -18.62 15.60 -7.63
C GLY A 148 -17.39 16.00 -6.79
N ASN A 149 -17.17 15.39 -5.61
CA ASN A 149 -16.03 15.74 -4.76
C ASN A 149 -14.70 15.39 -5.45
N PRO A 150 -13.81 16.37 -5.70
CA PRO A 150 -12.51 16.14 -6.31
C PRO A 150 -11.51 15.41 -5.40
N GLU A 151 -11.69 15.45 -4.08
CA GLU A 151 -10.74 14.86 -3.14
C GLU A 151 -10.94 13.35 -2.92
N GLY A 152 -12.00 12.76 -3.46
CA GLY A 152 -12.26 11.34 -3.25
C GLY A 152 -12.44 10.98 -1.77
N ARG A 153 -11.95 9.82 -1.36
CA ARG A 153 -12.02 9.37 0.02
C ARG A 153 -10.86 8.45 0.38
N SER A 154 -10.04 8.83 1.34
CA SER A 154 -8.99 7.96 1.89
C SER A 154 -9.51 6.59 2.29
N ILE A 155 -8.77 5.53 1.96
CA ILE A 155 -9.08 4.16 2.40
C ILE A 155 -8.98 4.03 3.92
N LEU A 156 -8.17 4.87 4.56
CA LEU A 156 -7.93 4.89 6.00
C LEU A 156 -9.03 5.60 6.80
N ARG A 157 -9.95 6.30 6.13
CA ARG A 157 -10.95 7.13 6.82
C ARG A 157 -11.80 6.36 7.84
N ASN A 158 -12.14 5.12 7.53
CA ASN A 158 -12.93 4.30 8.44
C ASN A 158 -12.10 3.73 9.58
N ALA A 159 -10.77 3.62 9.44
CA ALA A 159 -9.84 3.14 10.45
C ALA A 159 -9.56 4.18 11.55
N TYR A 160 -9.81 5.47 11.28
CA TYR A 160 -9.46 6.58 12.17
C TYR A 160 -9.93 6.39 13.60
N ARG A 161 -11.20 5.97 13.81
CA ARG A 161 -11.73 5.77 15.16
C ARG A 161 -11.00 4.67 15.92
N SER A 162 -10.70 3.56 15.26
CA SER A 162 -9.97 2.44 15.87
C SER A 162 -8.55 2.84 16.22
N TRP A 163 -7.87 3.53 15.32
CA TRP A 163 -6.55 4.09 15.54
C TRP A 163 -6.52 5.07 16.73
N TYR A 164 -7.49 5.99 16.82
CA TYR A 164 -7.54 6.98 17.89
C TYR A 164 -7.66 6.31 19.26
N PHE A 165 -8.55 5.33 19.41
CA PHE A 165 -8.69 4.61 20.67
C PHE A 165 -7.51 3.70 20.98
N LYS A 166 -6.91 3.04 19.99
CA LYS A 166 -5.66 2.28 20.13
C LYS A 166 -4.57 3.16 20.74
N LYS A 167 -4.31 4.31 20.11
CA LYS A 167 -3.31 5.29 20.56
C LYS A 167 -3.55 5.70 22.02
N ARG A 168 -4.80 6.00 22.38
CA ARG A 168 -5.13 6.38 23.76
C ARG A 168 -4.88 5.26 24.77
N ILE A 169 -5.14 4.04 24.40
CA ILE A 169 -4.89 2.88 25.30
C ILE A 169 -3.40 2.65 25.45
N GLN A 170 -2.61 2.76 24.38
CA GLN A 170 -1.14 2.68 24.46
C GLN A 170 -0.54 3.78 25.35
N GLU A 171 -1.05 5.02 25.26
CA GLU A 171 -0.64 6.12 26.16
C GLU A 171 -0.96 5.81 27.62
N ILE A 172 -2.18 5.32 27.91
CA ILE A 172 -2.61 4.96 29.27
C ILE A 172 -1.81 3.76 29.79
N GLU A 173 -1.52 2.78 28.94
CA GLU A 173 -0.69 1.64 29.27
C GLU A 173 0.72 2.06 29.68
N GLY A 174 1.36 2.93 28.89
CA GLY A 174 2.68 3.48 29.20
C GLY A 174 2.70 4.20 30.55
N ILE A 175 1.73 5.09 30.78
CA ILE A 175 1.57 5.78 32.08
C ILE A 175 1.30 4.79 33.21
N GLY A 176 0.47 3.76 32.97
CA GLY A 176 0.18 2.73 33.96
C GLY A 176 1.41 1.92 34.34
N ILE A 177 2.21 1.51 33.35
CA ILE A 177 3.47 0.78 33.58
C ILE A 177 4.45 1.66 34.38
N GLU A 178 4.62 2.93 34.00
CA GLU A 178 5.49 3.87 34.71
C GLU A 178 5.08 4.01 36.18
N ARG A 179 3.77 4.18 36.44
CA ARG A 179 3.23 4.27 37.79
C ARG A 179 3.35 2.99 38.59
N ASP A 180 3.06 1.85 37.98
CA ASP A 180 3.16 0.55 38.66
C ASP A 180 4.62 0.18 38.97
N LEU A 181 5.55 0.54 38.12
CA LEU A 181 6.99 0.33 38.32
C LEU A 181 7.58 1.27 39.39
N ALA A 182 7.12 2.50 39.43
CA ALA A 182 7.58 3.51 40.41
C ALA A 182 6.86 3.38 41.73
N GLY A 183 5.62 2.84 41.73
CA GLY A 183 4.68 2.92 42.86
C GLY A 183 4.13 4.34 43.06
N PHE A 184 2.99 4.46 43.71
CA PHE A 184 2.45 5.76 44.10
C PHE A 184 3.06 6.19 45.43
N PRO A 185 3.90 7.22 45.46
CA PRO A 185 4.57 7.61 46.72
C PRO A 185 3.57 8.24 47.67
N VAL A 186 3.50 7.67 48.87
CA VAL A 186 2.70 8.17 49.99
C VAL A 186 3.61 8.42 51.17
N LEU A 187 3.62 9.64 51.65
CA LEU A 187 4.41 10.04 52.80
C LEU A 187 3.48 10.23 54.00
N TYR A 188 3.69 9.44 55.01
CA TYR A 188 2.97 9.52 56.29
C TYR A 188 3.76 10.38 57.27
N ALA A 189 3.11 11.42 57.81
CA ALA A 189 3.67 12.23 58.87
C ALA A 189 3.53 11.50 60.23
N PRO A 190 4.44 11.77 61.18
CA PRO A 190 4.29 11.32 62.55
C PRO A 190 3.00 11.85 63.18
N GLU A 191 2.36 11.05 64.07
CA GLU A 191 1.12 11.44 64.77
C GLU A 191 1.26 12.76 65.56
N SER A 192 2.48 13.12 65.96
CA SER A 192 2.78 14.34 66.68
C SER A 192 2.83 15.62 65.79
N THR A 193 2.71 15.45 64.46
CA THR A 193 2.84 16.56 63.48
C THR A 193 1.47 16.79 62.83
N ASP A 194 0.82 17.90 63.23
CA ASP A 194 -0.40 18.32 62.54
C ASP A 194 -0.05 19.14 61.30
N LEU A 195 -0.14 18.48 60.12
CA LEU A 195 0.12 19.09 58.85
C LEU A 195 -1.01 20.01 58.37
N TRP A 196 -2.19 19.94 58.98
CA TRP A 196 -3.41 20.61 58.56
C TRP A 196 -3.77 21.80 59.43
N ASP A 197 -2.90 22.16 60.37
CA ASP A 197 -3.07 23.37 61.19
C ASP A 197 -2.83 24.61 60.31
N SER A 198 -3.91 25.19 59.80
CA SER A 198 -3.89 26.37 58.96
C SER A 198 -3.46 27.66 59.69
N SER A 199 -3.38 27.61 61.02
CA SER A 199 -2.95 28.75 61.83
C SER A 199 -1.44 28.79 62.08
N SER A 200 -0.73 27.68 61.80
CA SER A 200 0.72 27.57 62.01
C SER A 200 1.50 27.72 60.70
N PRO A 201 2.33 28.77 60.56
CA PRO A 201 3.21 28.90 59.41
C PRO A 201 4.22 27.73 59.28
N GLU A 202 4.59 27.11 60.38
CA GLU A 202 5.51 25.98 60.41
C GLU A 202 4.84 24.71 59.88
N ALA A 203 3.55 24.47 60.15
CA ALA A 203 2.78 23.38 59.56
C ALA A 203 2.65 23.54 58.05
N ALA A 204 2.34 24.72 57.55
CA ALA A 204 2.26 25.03 56.16
C ALA A 204 3.59 24.79 55.39
N GLN A 205 4.73 25.21 56.01
CA GLN A 205 6.05 24.96 55.41
C GLN A 205 6.40 23.46 55.42
N THR A 206 6.03 22.75 56.46
CA THR A 206 6.26 21.31 56.57
C THR A 206 5.45 20.53 55.54
N LEU A 207 4.17 20.90 55.34
CA LEU A 207 3.33 20.35 54.29
C LEU A 207 3.93 20.63 52.89
N ALA A 208 4.32 21.84 52.58
CA ALA A 208 4.94 22.21 51.33
C ALA A 208 6.22 21.40 51.05
N ASN A 209 7.04 21.19 52.07
CA ASN A 209 8.24 20.34 51.93
C ASN A 209 7.90 18.88 51.74
N ALA A 210 6.89 18.36 52.41
CA ALA A 210 6.41 16.98 52.21
C ALA A 210 5.85 16.77 50.77
N GLU A 211 5.04 17.70 50.27
CA GLU A 211 4.54 17.69 48.90
C GLU A 211 5.67 17.76 47.87
N ALA A 212 6.67 18.60 48.11
CA ALA A 212 7.84 18.70 47.24
C ALA A 212 8.67 17.41 47.19
N ILE A 213 8.80 16.73 48.33
CA ILE A 213 9.44 15.40 48.42
C ILE A 213 8.67 14.39 47.58
N VAL A 214 7.38 14.22 47.86
CA VAL A 214 6.52 13.25 47.15
C VAL A 214 6.47 13.49 45.66
N SER A 215 6.33 14.76 45.23
CA SER A 215 6.26 15.15 43.82
C SER A 215 7.60 15.02 43.09
N SER A 216 8.73 15.03 43.82
CA SER A 216 10.07 14.91 43.25
C SER A 216 10.58 13.48 43.13
N ILE A 217 9.88 12.50 43.69
CA ILE A 217 10.25 11.09 43.60
C ILE A 217 9.97 10.58 42.17
N ARG A 218 11.04 10.47 41.39
CA ARG A 218 11.05 9.86 40.06
C ARG A 218 12.19 8.84 40.01
N ARG A 219 11.93 7.68 39.44
CA ARG A 219 12.89 6.57 39.40
C ARG A 219 14.16 6.88 38.61
N ASP A 220 14.08 7.83 37.69
CA ASP A 220 15.16 8.24 36.80
C ASP A 220 15.91 9.50 37.24
N ALA A 221 15.39 10.24 38.23
CA ALA A 221 15.93 11.53 38.63
C ALA A 221 16.62 11.54 40.02
N ARG A 222 16.21 10.64 40.95
CA ARG A 222 16.80 10.52 42.31
C ARG A 222 16.71 9.08 42.77
N GLU A 223 17.85 8.49 43.15
CA GLU A 223 17.96 7.10 43.57
C GLU A 223 17.58 6.86 45.03
N GLY A 224 17.32 7.89 45.81
CA GLY A 224 16.96 7.73 47.22
C GLY A 224 16.60 9.00 47.94
N ILE A 225 15.94 8.85 49.11
CA ILE A 225 15.59 9.90 50.02
C ILE A 225 15.98 9.50 51.42
N VAL A 226 16.49 10.42 52.21
CA VAL A 226 16.82 10.23 53.61
C VAL A 226 15.71 10.88 54.44
N LEU A 227 15.07 10.07 55.27
CA LEU A 227 14.06 10.51 56.22
C LEU A 227 14.52 10.28 57.66
N PRO A 228 14.08 11.08 58.64
CA PRO A 228 14.31 10.82 60.06
C PRO A 228 13.75 9.46 60.43
N GLY A 229 14.57 8.55 60.95
CA GLY A 229 14.17 7.20 61.32
C GLY A 229 13.61 7.09 62.73
N GLY A 230 12.86 5.96 62.98
CA GLY A 230 12.29 5.59 64.26
C GLY A 230 10.79 5.28 64.18
N GLU A 231 10.25 4.60 65.20
CA GLU A 231 8.83 4.24 65.26
C GLU A 231 7.87 5.45 65.25
N ARG A 232 8.38 6.64 65.49
CA ARG A 232 7.63 7.92 65.45
C ARG A 232 8.13 8.87 64.35
N GLY A 233 8.86 8.36 63.35
CA GLY A 233 9.38 9.12 62.23
C GLY A 233 8.43 9.18 61.04
N TRP A 234 8.87 9.95 60.00
CA TRP A 234 8.19 9.94 58.72
C TRP A 234 8.30 8.57 58.04
N LYS A 235 7.20 8.11 57.45
CA LYS A 235 7.18 6.83 56.71
C LYS A 235 6.83 7.09 55.26
N LEU A 236 7.70 6.72 54.35
CA LEU A 236 7.45 6.71 52.92
C LEU A 236 7.05 5.30 52.49
N GLU A 237 5.92 5.19 51.85
CA GLU A 237 5.46 3.94 51.23
C GLU A 237 5.24 4.20 49.74
N LEU A 238 5.64 3.23 48.90
CA LEU A 238 5.29 3.17 47.51
C LEU A 238 4.11 2.22 47.36
N LEU A 239 2.91 2.78 47.24
CA LEU A 239 1.71 1.96 47.00
C LEU A 239 1.73 1.48 45.56
N SER A 240 1.86 0.18 45.39
CA SER A 240 1.61 -0.46 44.08
C SER A 240 0.17 -0.98 44.05
N THR A 241 -0.48 -0.88 42.92
CA THR A 241 -1.86 -1.36 42.73
C THR A 241 -1.99 -2.89 42.77
N GLY A 242 -0.88 -3.61 43.07
CA GLY A 242 -0.82 -5.06 43.06
C GLY A 242 -0.81 -5.66 41.67
N SER A 243 -0.07 -6.72 41.51
CA SER A 243 0.30 -7.36 40.22
C SER A 243 -0.84 -7.92 39.35
N ARG A 244 -2.11 -7.60 39.60
CA ARG A 244 -3.21 -7.97 38.70
C ARG A 244 -3.73 -6.74 37.97
N ARG A 245 -3.24 -6.53 36.76
CA ARG A 245 -3.90 -5.62 35.81
C ARG A 245 -5.34 -6.09 35.62
N GLN A 246 -6.28 -5.22 35.92
CA GLN A 246 -7.72 -5.50 35.81
C GLN A 246 -8.17 -5.66 34.34
N PHE A 247 -7.34 -5.20 33.40
CA PHE A 247 -7.61 -5.24 31.96
C PHE A 247 -6.38 -5.74 31.21
N ASP A 248 -6.60 -6.64 30.26
CA ASP A 248 -5.60 -7.07 29.28
C ASP A 248 -5.52 -6.03 28.18
N THR A 249 -4.56 -5.11 28.29
CA THR A 249 -4.33 -4.04 27.30
C THR A 249 -3.86 -4.60 25.96
N ASN A 250 -3.09 -5.70 25.95
CA ASN A 250 -2.64 -6.34 24.73
C ASN A 250 -3.83 -6.85 23.90
N ALA A 251 -4.76 -7.58 24.51
CA ALA A 251 -5.97 -8.07 23.84
C ALA A 251 -6.84 -6.93 23.28
N ILE A 252 -6.85 -5.78 23.96
CA ILE A 252 -7.57 -4.60 23.48
C ILE A 252 -6.87 -3.97 22.28
N ILE A 253 -5.55 -3.82 22.31
CA ILE A 253 -4.74 -3.27 21.24
C ILE A 253 -4.84 -4.16 19.99
N GLU A 254 -4.65 -5.47 20.12
CA GLU A 254 -4.81 -6.46 19.06
C GLU A 254 -6.21 -6.39 18.40
N ARG A 255 -7.26 -6.20 19.21
CA ARG A 255 -8.61 -6.01 18.69
C ARG A 255 -8.73 -4.76 17.81
N TYR A 256 -8.06 -3.66 18.17
CA TYR A 256 -8.06 -2.46 17.35
C TYR A 256 -7.21 -2.63 16.10
N ASP A 257 -6.08 -3.32 16.17
CA ASP A 257 -5.26 -3.66 15.00
C ASP A 257 -6.05 -4.48 13.99
N LYS A 258 -6.75 -5.50 14.46
CA LYS A 258 -7.64 -6.29 13.62
C LYS A 258 -8.76 -5.45 12.98
N ARG A 259 -9.35 -4.51 13.72
CA ARG A 259 -10.37 -3.59 13.17
C ARG A 259 -9.79 -2.65 12.13
N ILE A 260 -8.58 -2.14 12.33
CA ILE A 260 -7.87 -1.31 11.34
C ILE A 260 -7.65 -2.11 10.07
N ALA A 261 -7.07 -3.31 10.18
CA ALA A 261 -6.79 -4.18 9.04
C ALA A 261 -8.08 -4.59 8.29
N THR A 262 -9.14 -4.95 9.02
CA THR A 262 -10.44 -5.30 8.42
C THR A 262 -11.04 -4.13 7.62
N THR A 263 -10.78 -2.88 8.02
CA THR A 263 -11.32 -1.70 7.33
C THR A 263 -10.81 -1.56 5.90
N VAL A 264 -9.60 -2.02 5.64
CA VAL A 264 -8.93 -2.02 4.33
C VAL A 264 -8.85 -3.41 3.70
N LEU A 265 -9.64 -4.37 4.22
CA LEU A 265 -9.70 -5.78 3.79
C LEU A 265 -8.37 -6.55 3.94
N ALA A 266 -7.44 -6.03 4.72
CA ALA A 266 -6.10 -6.59 4.91
C ALA A 266 -5.96 -7.41 6.22
N ASP A 267 -7.06 -7.87 6.81
CA ASP A 267 -7.05 -8.60 8.09
C ASP A 267 -6.43 -10.00 7.98
N PHE A 268 -6.28 -10.53 6.75
CA PHE A 268 -5.57 -11.78 6.51
C PHE A 268 -4.07 -11.68 6.86
N VAL A 269 -3.46 -10.50 6.77
CA VAL A 269 -2.06 -10.26 7.15
C VAL A 269 -1.81 -10.59 8.63
N LEU A 270 -2.83 -10.41 9.47
CA LEU A 270 -2.76 -10.71 10.91
C LEU A 270 -3.11 -12.17 11.26
N LEU A 271 -3.60 -12.96 10.30
CA LEU A 271 -4.00 -14.36 10.56
C LEU A 271 -2.80 -15.28 10.81
N GLY A 272 -1.62 -14.96 10.30
CA GLY A 272 -0.38 -15.72 10.53
C GLY A 272 0.09 -15.72 11.98
N GLN A 273 -0.44 -14.85 12.83
CA GLN A 273 -0.11 -14.77 14.26
C GLN A 273 -1.03 -15.65 15.15
N GLN A 274 -2.11 -16.21 14.60
CA GLN A 274 -3.04 -17.07 15.32
C GLN A 274 -2.88 -18.53 14.90
N SER A 275 -2.59 -19.41 15.81
CA SER A 275 -2.20 -20.80 15.60
C SER A 275 -3.28 -21.72 15.01
N VAL A 276 -4.50 -21.27 14.75
CA VAL A 276 -5.60 -22.09 14.21
C VAL A 276 -6.51 -21.23 13.32
N GLY A 277 -6.14 -21.04 12.06
CA GLY A 277 -7.03 -20.49 11.03
C GLY A 277 -7.14 -21.46 9.87
N SER A 278 -8.35 -21.78 9.40
CA SER A 278 -8.48 -22.68 8.25
C SER A 278 -7.84 -22.00 7.01
N PHE A 279 -6.96 -22.72 6.34
CA PHE A 279 -6.31 -22.31 5.08
C PHE A 279 -7.31 -21.76 4.06
N ALA A 280 -8.49 -22.38 3.95
CA ALA A 280 -9.57 -21.93 3.08
C ALA A 280 -10.11 -20.52 3.41
N LEU A 281 -10.14 -20.13 4.70
CA LEU A 281 -10.59 -18.78 5.10
C LEU A 281 -9.54 -17.73 4.75
N ALA A 282 -8.26 -18.05 4.92
CA ALA A 282 -7.16 -17.17 4.54
C ALA A 282 -7.16 -16.93 3.03
N SER A 283 -7.27 -17.99 2.21
CA SER A 283 -7.32 -17.92 0.75
C SER A 283 -8.49 -17.05 0.26
N ASN A 284 -9.70 -17.23 0.79
CA ASN A 284 -10.83 -16.39 0.40
C ASN A 284 -10.65 -14.90 0.73
N LYS A 285 -10.01 -14.59 1.86
CA LYS A 285 -9.72 -13.19 2.23
C LYS A 285 -8.66 -12.56 1.34
N THR A 286 -7.64 -13.34 0.97
CA THR A 286 -6.61 -12.90 0.02
C THR A 286 -7.23 -12.57 -1.34
N LYS A 287 -8.15 -13.42 -1.84
CA LYS A 287 -8.88 -13.15 -3.09
C LYS A 287 -9.70 -11.87 -3.06
N ILE A 288 -10.43 -11.62 -1.96
CA ILE A 288 -11.21 -10.37 -1.81
C ILE A 288 -10.27 -9.15 -1.76
N PHE A 289 -9.12 -9.29 -1.12
CA PHE A 289 -8.13 -8.23 -1.07
C PHE A 289 -7.50 -7.97 -2.44
N ALA A 290 -7.11 -9.02 -3.18
CA ALA A 290 -6.60 -8.91 -4.54
C ALA A 290 -7.62 -8.24 -5.47
N LEU A 291 -8.89 -8.61 -5.39
CA LEU A 291 -9.97 -7.95 -6.13
C LEU A 291 -10.10 -6.45 -5.79
N ALA A 292 -9.97 -6.10 -4.50
CA ALA A 292 -10.00 -4.69 -4.08
C ALA A 292 -8.80 -3.90 -4.64
N ILE A 293 -7.60 -4.49 -4.64
CA ILE A 293 -6.41 -3.88 -5.24
C ILE A 293 -6.58 -3.76 -6.76
N GLY A 294 -7.10 -4.79 -7.45
CA GLY A 294 -7.41 -4.75 -8.88
C GLY A 294 -8.28 -3.55 -9.24
N THR A 295 -9.31 -3.27 -8.44
CA THR A 295 -10.15 -2.07 -8.62
C THR A 295 -9.36 -0.75 -8.56
N TYR A 296 -8.30 -0.66 -7.75
CA TYR A 296 -7.46 0.53 -7.72
C TYR A 296 -6.51 0.61 -8.92
N LEU A 297 -6.03 -0.52 -9.43
CA LEU A 297 -5.27 -0.58 -10.68
C LEU A 297 -6.14 -0.19 -11.88
N ASP A 298 -7.40 -0.66 -11.92
CA ASP A 298 -8.39 -0.23 -12.91
C ASP A 298 -8.54 1.30 -12.95
N ILE A 299 -8.64 1.95 -11.79
CA ILE A 299 -8.74 3.42 -11.70
C ILE A 299 -7.50 4.08 -12.33
N ILE A 300 -6.31 3.53 -12.11
CA ILE A 300 -5.09 4.05 -12.73
C ILE A 300 -5.18 3.91 -14.25
N CYS A 301 -5.50 2.72 -14.75
CA CYS A 301 -5.67 2.46 -16.19
C CYS A 301 -6.75 3.38 -16.80
N GLU A 302 -7.89 3.55 -16.14
CA GLU A 302 -8.96 4.42 -16.61
C GLU A 302 -8.52 5.89 -16.77
N VAL A 303 -7.76 6.42 -15.80
CA VAL A 303 -7.24 7.80 -15.89
C VAL A 303 -6.25 7.93 -17.05
N PHE A 304 -5.36 6.96 -17.26
CA PHE A 304 -4.46 6.97 -18.42
C PHE A 304 -5.23 6.85 -19.74
N ASN A 305 -6.18 5.92 -19.82
CA ASN A 305 -6.97 5.67 -21.03
C ASN A 305 -7.87 6.85 -21.41
N ASN A 306 -8.44 7.55 -20.44
CA ASN A 306 -9.36 8.65 -20.68
C ASN A 306 -8.67 10.02 -20.81
N GLN A 307 -7.45 10.17 -20.28
CA GLN A 307 -6.80 11.48 -20.19
C GLN A 307 -5.39 11.50 -20.77
N ALA A 308 -4.47 10.64 -20.33
CA ALA A 308 -3.07 10.74 -20.71
C ALA A 308 -2.82 10.29 -22.14
N ILE A 309 -3.32 9.13 -22.51
CA ILE A 309 -3.11 8.51 -23.83
C ILE A 309 -3.77 9.33 -24.94
N PRO A 310 -5.06 9.69 -24.89
CA PRO A 310 -5.68 10.50 -25.93
C PRO A 310 -4.96 11.82 -26.15
N ARG A 311 -4.60 12.53 -25.08
CA ARG A 311 -3.88 13.82 -25.19
C ARG A 311 -2.51 13.67 -25.86
N LEU A 312 -1.77 12.59 -25.55
CA LEU A 312 -0.47 12.35 -26.17
C LEU A 312 -0.61 11.95 -27.64
N MET A 313 -1.60 11.12 -27.97
CA MET A 313 -1.89 10.72 -29.35
C MET A 313 -2.35 11.90 -30.20
N ASP A 314 -3.19 12.79 -29.67
CA ASP A 314 -3.63 14.00 -30.36
C ASP A 314 -2.48 14.95 -30.69
N LEU A 315 -1.46 15.04 -29.82
CA LEU A 315 -0.24 15.82 -30.10
C LEU A 315 0.60 15.21 -31.22
N ASN A 316 0.43 13.92 -31.51
CA ASN A 316 1.15 13.19 -32.57
C ASN A 316 0.22 12.69 -33.68
N ASN A 317 -0.98 13.27 -33.83
CA ASN A 317 -2.04 12.80 -34.72
C ASN A 317 -1.60 12.72 -36.20
N THR A 318 -0.66 13.55 -36.63
CA THR A 318 -0.12 13.55 -38.01
C THR A 318 0.66 12.26 -38.28
N HIS A 319 1.36 11.73 -37.30
CA HIS A 319 2.16 10.51 -37.43
C HIS A 319 1.28 9.26 -37.40
N PHE A 320 0.27 9.23 -36.53
CA PHE A 320 -0.66 8.11 -36.35
C PHE A 320 -1.98 8.30 -37.08
N ALA A 321 -1.96 9.07 -38.21
CA ALA A 321 -3.12 9.26 -39.07
C ALA A 321 -3.52 7.92 -39.71
N GLY A 322 -4.62 7.35 -39.29
CA GLY A 322 -5.08 6.01 -39.75
C GLY A 322 -5.22 4.99 -38.63
N MET A 323 -4.88 5.39 -37.41
CA MET A 323 -5.21 4.63 -36.20
C MET A 323 -6.74 4.46 -36.06
N THR A 324 -7.19 3.27 -35.69
CA THR A 324 -8.61 2.94 -35.62
C THR A 324 -9.24 3.46 -34.32
N ASP A 325 -8.55 3.24 -33.17
CA ASP A 325 -8.93 3.73 -31.86
C ASP A 325 -7.64 3.98 -31.03
N TYR A 326 -7.76 4.70 -29.92
CA TYR A 326 -6.64 4.93 -29.02
C TYR A 326 -6.15 3.62 -28.38
N PRO A 327 -4.82 3.43 -28.25
CA PRO A 327 -4.26 2.35 -27.46
C PRO A 327 -4.78 2.40 -26.01
N LYS A 328 -4.87 1.23 -25.35
CA LYS A 328 -5.40 1.11 -23.99
C LYS A 328 -4.36 0.51 -23.06
N MET A 329 -4.13 1.20 -21.94
CA MET A 329 -3.38 0.65 -20.82
C MET A 329 -4.22 -0.38 -20.09
N VAL A 330 -3.64 -1.53 -19.83
CA VAL A 330 -4.19 -2.60 -19.00
C VAL A 330 -3.16 -3.03 -17.99
N HIS A 331 -3.60 -3.57 -16.87
CA HIS A 331 -2.73 -4.14 -15.86
C HIS A 331 -2.83 -5.67 -15.85
N GLY A 332 -1.76 -6.34 -15.42
CA GLY A 332 -1.75 -7.77 -15.17
C GLY A 332 -2.55 -8.14 -13.91
N ASP A 333 -2.76 -9.43 -13.69
CA ASP A 333 -3.40 -9.96 -12.49
C ASP A 333 -2.48 -9.82 -11.27
N ILE A 334 -3.07 -9.58 -10.09
CA ILE A 334 -2.36 -9.49 -8.82
C ILE A 334 -2.09 -10.87 -8.22
N GLU A 335 -2.93 -11.85 -8.53
CA GLU A 335 -2.73 -13.22 -8.11
C GLU A 335 -1.76 -13.89 -9.08
N ASP A 336 -0.69 -14.49 -8.55
CA ASP A 336 0.04 -15.53 -9.27
C ASP A 336 -0.98 -16.57 -9.72
N ALA A 337 -1.03 -16.80 -11.01
CA ALA A 337 -1.92 -17.82 -11.56
C ALA A 337 -1.64 -19.12 -10.80
N ASP A 338 -2.65 -19.65 -10.13
CA ASP A 338 -2.55 -20.95 -9.44
C ASP A 338 -2.36 -22.03 -10.51
N LEU A 339 -1.10 -22.23 -10.87
CA LEU A 339 -0.70 -23.16 -11.95
C LEU A 339 -1.24 -24.56 -11.73
N ASP A 340 -1.42 -24.97 -10.48
CA ASP A 340 -2.00 -26.26 -10.15
C ASP A 340 -3.49 -26.32 -10.52
N HIS A 341 -4.25 -25.28 -10.17
CA HIS A 341 -5.67 -25.20 -10.57
C HIS A 341 -5.87 -25.05 -12.08
N ILE A 342 -5.02 -24.25 -12.73
CA ILE A 342 -5.05 -24.09 -14.19
C ILE A 342 -4.68 -25.42 -14.87
N GLY A 343 -3.65 -26.11 -14.38
CA GLY A 343 -3.24 -27.42 -14.87
C GLY A 343 -4.35 -28.48 -14.73
N GLU A 344 -5.03 -28.54 -13.59
CA GLU A 344 -6.17 -29.42 -13.37
C GLU A 344 -7.38 -29.05 -14.25
N PHE A 345 -7.67 -27.77 -14.41
CA PHE A 345 -8.74 -27.28 -15.29
C PHE A 345 -8.48 -27.67 -16.75
N ILE A 346 -7.28 -27.38 -17.27
CA ILE A 346 -6.89 -27.70 -18.65
C ILE A 346 -6.95 -29.22 -18.86
N LYS A 347 -6.37 -30.02 -17.95
CA LYS A 347 -6.42 -31.47 -18.00
C LYS A 347 -7.85 -32.00 -18.00
N SER A 348 -8.73 -31.41 -17.19
CA SER A 348 -10.16 -31.76 -17.16
C SER A 348 -10.86 -31.45 -18.47
N MET A 349 -10.64 -30.27 -19.04
CA MET A 349 -11.27 -29.80 -20.27
C MET A 349 -10.76 -30.54 -21.51
N VAL A 350 -9.46 -30.82 -21.58
CA VAL A 350 -8.87 -31.66 -22.62
C VAL A 350 -9.38 -33.10 -22.48
N GLY A 351 -9.48 -33.62 -21.25
CA GLY A 351 -9.97 -34.99 -20.99
C GLY A 351 -11.43 -35.26 -21.43
N ILE A 352 -12.28 -34.25 -21.37
CA ILE A 352 -13.68 -34.33 -21.86
C ILE A 352 -13.84 -33.85 -23.31
N GLY A 353 -12.75 -33.50 -24.01
CA GLY A 353 -12.77 -33.04 -25.39
C GLY A 353 -13.36 -31.66 -25.63
N ALA A 354 -13.49 -30.84 -24.57
CA ALA A 354 -13.98 -29.44 -24.62
C ALA A 354 -12.93 -28.46 -25.07
N LEU A 355 -11.63 -28.76 -24.86
CA LEU A 355 -10.48 -28.03 -25.34
C LEU A 355 -9.55 -28.95 -26.13
N GLN A 356 -9.06 -28.49 -27.27
CA GLN A 356 -8.00 -29.16 -28.01
C GLN A 356 -6.70 -28.39 -27.78
N PRO A 357 -5.59 -29.03 -27.38
CA PRO A 357 -4.29 -28.39 -27.28
C PRO A 357 -3.87 -27.84 -28.64
N ASP A 358 -3.74 -26.54 -28.72
CA ASP A 358 -3.24 -25.81 -29.91
C ASP A 358 -2.07 -24.89 -29.50
N ASP A 359 -1.45 -24.26 -30.49
CA ASP A 359 -0.31 -23.34 -30.25
C ASP A 359 -0.71 -22.13 -29.44
N GLU A 360 -1.93 -21.62 -29.56
CA GLU A 360 -2.43 -20.47 -28.80
C GLU A 360 -2.59 -20.81 -27.30
N LEU A 361 -3.07 -22.01 -27.00
CA LEU A 361 -3.17 -22.51 -25.63
C LEU A 361 -1.77 -22.75 -25.03
N GLU A 362 -0.82 -23.25 -25.83
CA GLU A 362 0.56 -23.43 -25.39
C GLU A 362 1.21 -22.09 -25.05
N ASP A 363 1.05 -21.08 -25.91
CA ASP A 363 1.60 -19.75 -25.70
C ASP A 363 0.97 -19.06 -24.45
N TYR A 364 -0.34 -19.25 -24.28
CA TYR A 364 -1.04 -18.77 -23.08
C TYR A 364 -0.51 -19.42 -21.78
N ILE A 365 -0.32 -20.75 -21.78
CA ILE A 365 0.25 -21.47 -20.62
C ILE A 365 1.68 -21.03 -20.36
N ARG A 366 2.50 -20.84 -21.40
CA ARG A 366 3.87 -20.35 -21.27
C ARG A 366 3.91 -18.94 -20.66
N GLY A 367 3.02 -18.06 -21.09
CA GLY A 367 2.91 -16.70 -20.54
C GLY A 367 2.56 -16.71 -19.05
N ILE A 368 1.55 -17.48 -18.65
CA ILE A 368 1.13 -17.59 -17.23
C ILE A 368 2.20 -18.25 -16.35
N ALA A 369 2.90 -19.27 -16.89
CA ALA A 369 3.93 -19.99 -16.16
C ALA A 369 5.30 -19.28 -16.15
N GLY A 370 5.43 -18.10 -16.78
CA GLY A 370 6.70 -17.40 -16.92
C GLY A 370 7.76 -18.18 -17.69
N LEU A 371 7.33 -19.08 -18.61
CA LEU A 371 8.23 -19.87 -19.43
C LEU A 371 8.69 -19.06 -20.65
N PRO A 372 9.90 -19.29 -21.18
CA PRO A 372 10.37 -18.62 -22.38
C PRO A 372 9.49 -18.91 -23.59
N GLU A 373 9.39 -17.94 -24.51
CA GLU A 373 8.64 -18.08 -25.76
C GLU A 373 9.09 -19.32 -26.54
N LYS A 374 8.16 -19.91 -27.28
CA LYS A 374 8.43 -21.08 -28.13
C LYS A 374 9.42 -20.69 -29.23
N LEU A 375 10.60 -21.30 -29.23
CA LEU A 375 11.51 -21.16 -30.35
C LEU A 375 10.84 -21.86 -31.56
N THR A 376 10.52 -21.07 -32.58
CA THR A 376 10.00 -21.57 -33.86
C THR A 376 11.08 -22.39 -34.58
N SER A 377 11.24 -23.66 -34.22
CA SER A 377 12.01 -24.64 -34.98
C SER A 377 11.60 -26.06 -34.61
N GLU A 378 10.98 -26.70 -35.55
CA GLU A 378 10.67 -28.14 -35.71
C GLU A 378 9.82 -28.85 -34.63
N PRO A 379 8.83 -29.62 -35.05
CA PRO A 379 7.99 -30.39 -34.11
C PRO A 379 8.85 -31.42 -33.38
N TYR A 380 8.81 -31.38 -32.04
CA TYR A 380 9.37 -32.47 -31.23
C TYR A 380 8.70 -33.77 -31.65
N PRO A 381 9.47 -34.85 -31.96
CA PRO A 381 8.87 -36.14 -32.24
C PRO A 381 8.16 -36.62 -30.97
N VAL A 382 6.85 -36.78 -31.09
CA VAL A 382 6.04 -37.47 -30.09
C VAL A 382 6.64 -38.86 -29.91
N ARG A 383 7.20 -39.15 -28.73
CA ARG A 383 7.53 -40.53 -28.35
C ARG A 383 6.23 -41.29 -28.37
N GLN A 384 6.04 -42.13 -29.40
CA GLN A 384 5.09 -43.23 -29.36
C GLN A 384 5.67 -44.21 -28.33
N ASP A 385 5.02 -44.32 -27.19
CA ASP A 385 5.21 -45.44 -26.28
C ASP A 385 4.80 -46.68 -27.06
N THR A 386 5.79 -47.33 -27.62
CA THR A 386 5.58 -48.66 -28.17
C THR A 386 5.52 -49.64 -27.00
N ASP A 387 4.40 -50.36 -26.89
CA ASP A 387 4.13 -51.43 -25.91
C ASP A 387 5.12 -52.63 -25.95
N ASP A 388 6.32 -52.45 -26.48
CA ASP A 388 7.30 -53.53 -26.70
C ASP A 388 8.32 -53.71 -25.55
N GLU A 389 8.35 -52.88 -24.52
CA GLU A 389 9.27 -53.09 -23.38
C GLU A 389 8.74 -54.02 -22.28
N ALA A 390 7.45 -54.38 -22.30
CA ALA A 390 6.87 -55.34 -21.34
C ALA A 390 7.18 -56.81 -21.67
N ALA A 391 7.72 -57.11 -22.85
CA ALA A 391 8.01 -58.48 -23.29
C ALA A 391 9.45 -58.93 -23.05
N ALA A 392 10.36 -58.04 -22.65
CA ALA A 392 11.80 -58.36 -22.52
C ALA A 392 12.25 -58.73 -21.09
N LEU A 393 11.41 -58.66 -20.07
CA LEU A 393 11.78 -58.95 -18.67
C LEU A 393 11.19 -60.27 -18.11
N GLY A 394 10.77 -61.18 -18.93
CA GLY A 394 10.14 -62.42 -18.49
C GLY A 394 10.72 -63.70 -19.09
N ARG A 395 12.05 -64.03 -18.91
CA ARG A 395 12.56 -65.38 -19.04
C ARG A 395 13.95 -65.51 -18.44
N GLU A 396 14.02 -65.94 -17.22
CA GLU A 396 15.13 -66.79 -16.78
C GLU A 396 14.67 -68.21 -16.67
N PRO A 397 15.40 -69.16 -17.24
CA PRO A 397 15.12 -70.58 -17.05
C PRO A 397 15.88 -71.07 -15.81
N ASP A 398 15.11 -71.68 -14.93
CA ASP A 398 15.59 -72.50 -13.83
C ASP A 398 16.32 -73.72 -14.37
N ALA A 399 17.55 -73.94 -13.87
CA ALA A 399 18.23 -75.24 -14.04
C ALA A 399 19.33 -75.45 -12.99
N ARG A 400 19.06 -76.41 -12.07
CA ARG A 400 19.98 -77.35 -11.43
C ARG A 400 20.83 -76.81 -10.25
N ASP A 401 20.84 -77.44 -9.19
CA ASP A 401 20.85 -78.73 -8.47
C ASP A 401 20.59 -78.45 -6.97
#